data_817bbcda65cdfede38472d0a523062b6
#
_entry.id   817bbcda65cdfede38472d0a523062b6
#
_cell.length_a   1.000
_cell.length_b   1.000
_cell.length_c   1.000
_cell.angle_alpha   90.00
_cell.angle_beta   90.00
_cell.angle_gamma   90.00
#
_symmetry.space_group_name_H-M   'P 1'
#
loop_
_entity.id
_entity.type
_entity.pdbx_description
1 polymer ?
#
loop_
_entity_poly.entity_id
_entity_poly.type
_entity_poly.pdbx_seq_one_letter_code
_entity_poly.pdbx_strand_id
1 'polypeptide(L)'
;MKNGKQKNNILHISRTMDIGGAERIVYQLATDLKDEFDQVHVASTGGLWEEKLAENGIQHHRILDVDSKQPATVLKILASLSKIIKENEITLVHTHHRMAAFYIRLLQMRHPKLIHVYTAHNVFKDKLPLYKFALGKARTVAVSQAVQENILNDVRSKNSVVIYNGVKMKQSEHTVNEITKCDGIKIGCIARLSEQKGLPYLIQAMSLVTNPSVSLFLVGDGELKNDLINQTKELALEKRIHFLGYRSDVVECINSFDFCVLPSVFEGFGLVAIEAFMNGKTMIATDIPGVNEVVNSENGLLVPAEDPQALAQAIKQLAGDPEKRASLAA
;
A
#
# COMPACT_ATOMS: atom_id res chain seq x y z
N MET A 1 -41.27 26.53 -1.76
CA MET A 1 -39.84 26.65 -1.91
C MET A 1 -39.24 25.29 -1.57
N LYS A 2 -38.73 24.54 -2.55
CA LYS A 2 -38.04 23.25 -2.28
C LYS A 2 -36.75 23.57 -1.54
N ASN A 3 -36.65 23.18 -0.28
CA ASN A 3 -35.36 23.13 0.43
C ASN A 3 -34.46 22.26 -0.39
N GLY A 4 -33.55 22.88 -1.16
CA GLY A 4 -32.54 22.17 -1.92
C GLY A 4 -31.60 21.48 -0.92
N LYS A 5 -31.75 20.16 -0.79
CA LYS A 5 -30.79 19.34 -0.05
C LYS A 5 -29.43 19.64 -0.67
N GLN A 6 -28.47 20.15 0.12
CA GLN A 6 -27.12 20.42 -0.36
C GLN A 6 -26.56 19.08 -0.84
N LYS A 7 -26.19 19.01 -2.12
CA LYS A 7 -25.56 17.80 -2.66
C LYS A 7 -24.27 17.51 -1.88
N ASN A 8 -24.04 16.24 -1.62
CA ASN A 8 -22.87 15.77 -0.88
C ASN A 8 -22.04 14.87 -1.79
N ASN A 9 -21.27 15.48 -2.71
CA ASN A 9 -20.44 14.77 -3.67
C ASN A 9 -18.99 14.74 -3.22
N ILE A 10 -18.35 13.56 -3.33
CA ILE A 10 -16.95 13.34 -2.95
C ILE A 10 -16.07 13.08 -4.17
N LEU A 11 -14.85 13.64 -4.15
CA LEU A 11 -13.78 13.35 -5.10
C LEU A 11 -12.57 12.77 -4.37
N HIS A 12 -12.25 11.51 -4.62
CA HIS A 12 -10.97 10.92 -4.21
C HIS A 12 -9.88 11.27 -5.24
N ILE A 13 -8.68 11.65 -4.77
CA ILE A 13 -7.56 11.94 -5.66
C ILE A 13 -6.36 11.08 -5.27
N SER A 14 -5.93 10.21 -6.19
CA SER A 14 -4.70 9.42 -6.09
C SER A 14 -3.72 9.85 -7.20
N ARG A 15 -2.47 9.40 -7.13
CA ARG A 15 -1.52 9.58 -8.22
C ARG A 15 -1.88 8.68 -9.39
N THR A 16 -2.03 7.40 -9.12
CA THR A 16 -2.45 6.35 -10.07
C THR A 16 -3.65 5.60 -9.51
N MET A 17 -4.29 4.78 -10.32
CA MET A 17 -5.19 3.71 -9.90
C MET A 17 -4.65 2.36 -10.37
N ASP A 18 -3.35 2.17 -10.21
CA ASP A 18 -2.62 0.97 -10.57
C ASP A 18 -2.48 0.01 -9.36
N ILE A 19 -1.44 -0.80 -9.35
CA ILE A 19 -1.19 -1.79 -8.30
C ILE A 19 -0.51 -1.12 -7.12
N GLY A 20 -1.16 -1.14 -5.95
CA GLY A 20 -0.59 -0.63 -4.71
C GLY A 20 -1.58 -0.68 -3.56
N GLY A 21 -1.06 -0.62 -2.34
CA GLY A 21 -1.89 -0.62 -1.13
C GLY A 21 -2.74 0.66 -1.01
N ALA A 22 -2.18 1.82 -1.36
CA ALA A 22 -2.91 3.08 -1.32
C ALA A 22 -4.05 3.11 -2.35
N GLU A 23 -3.80 2.67 -3.58
CA GLU A 23 -4.78 2.60 -4.66
C GLU A 23 -5.93 1.65 -4.31
N ARG A 24 -5.61 0.52 -3.67
CA ARG A 24 -6.61 -0.42 -3.15
C ARG A 24 -7.50 0.23 -2.09
N ILE A 25 -6.92 1.00 -1.15
CA ILE A 25 -7.70 1.74 -0.15
C ILE A 25 -8.57 2.81 -0.81
N VAL A 26 -8.08 3.52 -1.83
CA VAL A 26 -8.90 4.47 -2.60
C VAL A 26 -10.09 3.77 -3.24
N TYR A 27 -9.87 2.64 -3.92
CA TYR A 27 -10.94 1.84 -4.51
C TYR A 27 -11.95 1.38 -3.46
N GLN A 28 -11.46 0.83 -2.33
CA GLN A 28 -12.32 0.36 -1.25
C GLN A 28 -13.16 1.50 -0.67
N LEU A 29 -12.55 2.64 -0.34
CA LEU A 29 -13.28 3.80 0.17
C LEU A 29 -14.33 4.32 -0.84
N ALA A 30 -13.95 4.41 -2.12
CA ALA A 30 -14.87 4.87 -3.15
C ALA A 30 -16.08 3.94 -3.31
N THR A 31 -15.90 2.62 -3.18
CA THR A 31 -16.98 1.63 -3.28
C THR A 31 -17.80 1.51 -2.01
N ASP A 32 -17.18 1.56 -0.84
CA ASP A 32 -17.85 1.33 0.44
C ASP A 32 -18.65 2.56 0.91
N LEU A 33 -18.19 3.75 0.53
CA LEU A 33 -18.85 5.01 0.89
C LEU A 33 -19.85 5.50 -0.16
N LYS A 34 -20.08 4.75 -1.24
CA LYS A 34 -20.95 5.22 -2.34
C LYS A 34 -22.38 5.54 -1.92
N ASP A 35 -22.89 4.84 -0.91
CA ASP A 35 -24.27 5.06 -0.42
C ASP A 35 -24.36 6.22 0.59
N GLU A 36 -23.22 6.73 1.08
CA GLU A 36 -23.14 7.87 2.00
C GLU A 36 -23.06 9.21 1.25
N PHE A 37 -22.82 9.19 -0.06
CA PHE A 37 -22.69 10.36 -0.91
C PHE A 37 -23.68 10.30 -2.08
N ASP A 38 -24.10 11.47 -2.57
CA ASP A 38 -24.97 11.54 -3.76
C ASP A 38 -24.19 11.08 -5.01
N GLN A 39 -22.89 11.42 -5.10
CA GLN A 39 -21.98 10.96 -6.14
C GLN A 39 -20.56 10.78 -5.58
N VAL A 40 -19.90 9.73 -6.05
CA VAL A 40 -18.50 9.42 -5.75
C VAL A 40 -17.68 9.48 -7.03
N HIS A 41 -16.61 10.23 -7.00
CA HIS A 41 -15.69 10.41 -8.12
C HIS A 41 -14.26 10.04 -7.70
N VAL A 42 -13.45 9.57 -8.67
CA VAL A 42 -12.01 9.33 -8.48
C VAL A 42 -11.26 10.09 -9.57
N ALA A 43 -10.14 10.73 -9.22
CA ALA A 43 -9.23 11.37 -10.18
C ALA A 43 -7.81 10.84 -10.01
N SER A 44 -7.18 10.44 -11.11
CA SER A 44 -5.79 9.94 -11.15
C SER A 44 -5.26 9.94 -12.59
N THR A 45 -4.01 9.50 -12.80
CA THR A 45 -3.48 9.26 -14.15
C THR A 45 -4.13 8.06 -14.85
N GLY A 46 -4.90 7.25 -14.12
CA GLY A 46 -5.47 5.98 -14.57
C GLY A 46 -4.76 4.77 -13.99
N GLY A 47 -5.14 3.58 -14.45
CA GLY A 47 -4.55 2.29 -14.05
C GLY A 47 -5.56 1.14 -14.04
N LEU A 48 -5.13 -0.02 -13.55
CA LEU A 48 -5.89 -1.28 -13.59
C LEU A 48 -7.23 -1.25 -12.81
N TRP A 49 -7.42 -0.32 -11.89
CA TRP A 49 -8.66 -0.20 -11.12
C TRP A 49 -9.75 0.62 -11.82
N GLU A 50 -9.46 1.28 -12.97
CA GLU A 50 -10.45 2.12 -13.66
C GLU A 50 -11.69 1.33 -14.08
N GLU A 51 -11.50 0.15 -14.68
CA GLU A 51 -12.61 -0.71 -15.10
C GLU A 51 -13.48 -1.13 -13.92
N LYS A 52 -12.85 -1.54 -12.82
CA LYS A 52 -13.56 -1.91 -11.59
C LYS A 52 -14.30 -0.74 -10.93
N LEU A 53 -13.78 0.48 -11.03
CA LEU A 53 -14.50 1.68 -10.58
C LEU A 53 -15.76 1.88 -11.43
N ALA A 54 -15.65 1.76 -12.75
CA ALA A 54 -16.78 1.91 -13.68
C ALA A 54 -17.86 0.84 -13.45
N GLU A 55 -17.47 -0.44 -13.24
CA GLU A 55 -18.38 -1.52 -12.87
C GLU A 55 -19.20 -1.23 -11.59
N ASN A 56 -18.62 -0.46 -10.65
CA ASN A 56 -19.31 -0.04 -9.43
C ASN A 56 -20.06 1.29 -9.55
N GLY A 57 -20.16 1.86 -10.78
CA GLY A 57 -20.83 3.12 -11.06
C GLY A 57 -20.07 4.35 -10.57
N ILE A 58 -18.77 4.24 -10.31
CA ILE A 58 -17.91 5.34 -9.85
C ILE A 58 -17.23 5.98 -11.06
N GLN A 59 -17.42 7.30 -11.22
CA GLN A 59 -16.83 8.04 -12.32
C GLN A 59 -15.36 8.31 -12.07
N HIS A 60 -14.49 7.82 -12.98
CA HIS A 60 -13.07 8.13 -12.98
C HIS A 60 -12.76 9.30 -13.92
N HIS A 61 -11.94 10.25 -13.45
CA HIS A 61 -11.44 11.40 -14.20
C HIS A 61 -9.94 11.26 -14.41
N ARG A 62 -9.49 11.10 -15.65
CA ARG A 62 -8.06 11.12 -15.94
C ARG A 62 -7.50 12.52 -15.81
N ILE A 63 -6.46 12.67 -15.01
CA ILE A 63 -5.68 13.90 -14.80
C ILE A 63 -4.20 13.63 -15.10
N LEU A 64 -3.41 14.69 -15.27
CA LEU A 64 -1.96 14.55 -15.38
C LEU A 64 -1.35 14.13 -14.05
N ASP A 65 -0.14 13.54 -14.11
CA ASP A 65 0.57 13.08 -12.91
C ASP A 65 0.77 14.23 -11.91
N VAL A 66 0.13 14.09 -10.76
CA VAL A 66 0.19 15.06 -9.67
C VAL A 66 1.59 15.26 -9.09
N ASP A 67 2.53 14.34 -9.35
CA ASP A 67 3.92 14.45 -8.90
C ASP A 67 4.82 15.22 -9.90
N SER A 68 4.26 15.63 -11.04
CA SER A 68 5.00 16.43 -12.03
C SER A 68 5.45 17.77 -11.45
N LYS A 69 6.72 18.11 -11.69
CA LYS A 69 7.34 19.37 -11.27
C LYS A 69 7.33 20.45 -12.36
N GLN A 70 6.83 20.13 -13.56
CA GLN A 70 6.80 21.07 -14.68
C GLN A 70 5.72 22.14 -14.46
N PRO A 71 6.04 23.45 -14.48
CA PRO A 71 5.08 24.53 -14.19
C PRO A 71 3.82 24.48 -15.07
N ALA A 72 3.97 24.21 -16.37
CA ALA A 72 2.85 24.10 -17.30
C ALA A 72 1.92 22.92 -16.93
N THR A 73 2.47 21.80 -16.50
CA THR A 73 1.70 20.63 -16.03
C THR A 73 0.97 20.94 -14.73
N VAL A 74 1.62 21.64 -13.80
CA VAL A 74 1.00 22.07 -12.53
C VAL A 74 -0.23 22.95 -12.80
N LEU A 75 -0.13 23.93 -13.72
CA LEU A 75 -1.27 24.76 -14.09
C LEU A 75 -2.42 23.96 -14.73
N LYS A 76 -2.09 23.00 -15.60
CA LYS A 76 -3.09 22.10 -16.21
C LYS A 76 -3.79 21.23 -15.16
N ILE A 77 -3.06 20.70 -14.17
CA ILE A 77 -3.63 19.92 -13.08
C ILE A 77 -4.60 20.78 -12.26
N LEU A 78 -4.19 21.98 -11.86
CA LEU A 78 -5.05 22.90 -11.11
C LEU A 78 -6.32 23.27 -11.90
N ALA A 79 -6.21 23.51 -13.19
CA ALA A 79 -7.35 23.82 -14.06
C ALA A 79 -8.29 22.60 -14.17
N SER A 80 -7.75 21.40 -14.38
CA SER A 80 -8.54 20.16 -14.47
C SER A 80 -9.26 19.87 -13.16
N LEU A 81 -8.58 19.94 -12.00
CA LEU A 81 -9.19 19.71 -10.69
C LEU A 81 -10.27 20.76 -10.39
N SER A 82 -10.02 22.05 -10.70
CA SER A 82 -11.00 23.11 -10.53
C SER A 82 -12.25 22.87 -11.38
N LYS A 83 -12.07 22.41 -12.63
CA LYS A 83 -13.16 22.05 -13.54
C LYS A 83 -13.98 20.88 -12.99
N ILE A 84 -13.34 19.77 -12.59
CA ILE A 84 -13.98 18.59 -12.02
C ILE A 84 -14.80 18.99 -10.78
N ILE A 85 -14.21 19.75 -9.85
CA ILE A 85 -14.87 20.21 -8.63
C ILE A 85 -16.13 21.02 -8.94
N LYS A 86 -16.06 21.92 -9.92
CA LYS A 86 -17.17 22.79 -10.28
C LYS A 86 -18.29 22.05 -11.03
N GLU A 87 -17.92 21.26 -12.06
CA GLU A 87 -18.89 20.58 -12.93
C GLU A 87 -19.66 19.46 -12.21
N ASN A 88 -19.01 18.81 -11.25
CA ASN A 88 -19.61 17.72 -10.47
C ASN A 88 -20.07 18.17 -9.07
N GLU A 89 -20.13 19.49 -8.82
CA GLU A 89 -20.61 20.06 -7.55
C GLU A 89 -19.94 19.40 -6.31
N ILE A 90 -18.62 19.13 -6.38
CA ILE A 90 -17.86 18.45 -5.33
C ILE A 90 -17.82 19.31 -4.07
N THR A 91 -18.25 18.76 -2.95
CA THR A 91 -18.25 19.42 -1.63
C THR A 91 -17.13 18.94 -0.74
N LEU A 92 -16.67 17.67 -0.94
CA LEU A 92 -15.59 17.07 -0.20
C LEU A 92 -14.53 16.49 -1.16
N VAL A 93 -13.27 16.83 -0.92
CA VAL A 93 -12.14 16.20 -1.62
C VAL A 93 -11.33 15.39 -0.63
N HIS A 94 -11.09 14.13 -0.96
CA HIS A 94 -10.26 13.22 -0.21
C HIS A 94 -9.00 12.90 -1.00
N THR A 95 -7.85 13.39 -0.55
CA THR A 95 -6.57 13.19 -1.24
C THR A 95 -5.75 12.08 -0.58
N HIS A 96 -5.08 11.28 -1.40
CA HIS A 96 -4.26 10.15 -0.98
C HIS A 96 -2.78 10.31 -1.38
N HIS A 97 -2.42 11.48 -1.94
CA HIS A 97 -1.06 11.83 -2.34
C HIS A 97 -0.69 13.25 -1.89
N ARG A 98 0.55 13.45 -1.40
CA ARG A 98 1.03 14.75 -0.85
C ARG A 98 0.84 15.92 -1.82
N MET A 99 1.19 15.71 -3.09
CA MET A 99 1.07 16.78 -4.08
C MET A 99 -0.39 17.05 -4.43
N ALA A 100 -1.26 16.04 -4.43
CA ALA A 100 -2.70 16.27 -4.57
C ALA A 100 -3.24 17.13 -3.42
N ALA A 101 -2.81 16.86 -2.18
CA ALA A 101 -3.17 17.68 -1.02
C ALA A 101 -2.70 19.13 -1.18
N PHE A 102 -1.49 19.34 -1.72
CA PHE A 102 -0.98 20.69 -2.02
C PHE A 102 -1.86 21.43 -3.04
N TYR A 103 -2.26 20.77 -4.14
CA TYR A 103 -3.14 21.38 -5.14
C TYR A 103 -4.51 21.74 -4.57
N ILE A 104 -5.10 20.85 -3.78
CA ILE A 104 -6.39 21.12 -3.13
C ILE A 104 -6.27 22.27 -2.14
N ARG A 105 -5.16 22.38 -1.40
CA ARG A 105 -4.92 23.52 -0.52
C ARG A 105 -4.87 24.85 -1.27
N LEU A 106 -4.30 24.88 -2.46
CA LEU A 106 -4.33 26.06 -3.32
C LEU A 106 -5.75 26.35 -3.84
N LEU A 107 -6.50 25.33 -4.25
CA LEU A 107 -7.88 25.50 -4.73
C LEU A 107 -8.83 25.94 -3.62
N GLN A 108 -8.61 25.55 -2.36
CA GLN A 108 -9.39 26.06 -1.23
C GLN A 108 -9.29 27.59 -1.03
N MET A 109 -8.25 28.24 -1.57
CA MET A 109 -8.19 29.72 -1.56
C MET A 109 -9.27 30.34 -2.44
N ARG A 110 -9.72 29.65 -3.51
CA ARG A 110 -10.81 30.07 -4.42
C ARG A 110 -12.15 29.39 -4.07
N HIS A 111 -12.11 28.24 -3.39
CA HIS A 111 -13.27 27.47 -2.97
C HIS A 111 -13.25 27.25 -1.44
N PRO A 112 -13.50 28.29 -0.63
CA PRO A 112 -13.29 28.25 0.84
C PRO A 112 -14.24 27.28 1.56
N LYS A 113 -15.35 26.88 0.93
CA LYS A 113 -16.32 25.90 1.47
C LYS A 113 -15.92 24.45 1.19
N LEU A 114 -14.91 24.21 0.35
CA LEU A 114 -14.47 22.87 -0.02
C LEU A 114 -13.84 22.18 1.21
N ILE A 115 -14.44 21.08 1.62
CA ILE A 115 -13.90 20.24 2.71
C ILE A 115 -12.74 19.42 2.14
N HIS A 116 -11.62 19.39 2.84
CA HIS A 116 -10.45 18.61 2.46
C HIS A 116 -10.13 17.58 3.53
N VAL A 117 -10.12 16.32 3.16
CA VAL A 117 -9.59 15.18 3.92
C VAL A 117 -8.32 14.69 3.23
N TYR A 118 -7.31 14.33 3.99
CA TYR A 118 -6.08 13.73 3.50
C TYR A 118 -5.79 12.44 4.25
N THR A 119 -5.60 11.32 3.54
CA THR A 119 -5.07 10.10 4.14
C THR A 119 -3.57 9.99 3.86
N ALA A 120 -2.78 9.96 4.93
CA ALA A 120 -1.35 9.72 4.89
C ALA A 120 -1.09 8.20 4.93
N HIS A 121 -0.57 7.67 3.82
CA HIS A 121 -0.28 6.24 3.65
C HIS A 121 1.16 5.88 4.00
N ASN A 122 2.01 6.86 4.30
CA ASN A 122 3.43 6.62 4.58
C ASN A 122 4.04 7.73 5.44
N VAL A 123 5.20 7.44 6.02
CA VAL A 123 6.04 8.41 6.74
C VAL A 123 6.88 9.20 5.73
N PHE A 124 6.91 10.51 5.85
CA PHE A 124 7.69 11.39 4.97
C PHE A 124 8.62 12.29 5.77
N LYS A 125 9.89 12.29 5.43
CA LYS A 125 10.94 13.11 6.09
C LYS A 125 11.44 14.26 5.20
N ASP A 126 10.99 14.34 3.94
CA ASP A 126 11.38 15.34 2.97
C ASP A 126 10.28 16.42 2.77
N LYS A 127 10.69 17.62 2.29
CA LYS A 127 9.77 18.72 1.93
C LYS A 127 8.74 19.09 3.00
N LEU A 128 9.08 18.96 4.27
CA LEU A 128 8.18 19.16 5.40
C LEU A 128 7.45 20.51 5.39
N PRO A 129 8.06 21.68 5.02
CA PRO A 129 7.35 22.96 4.96
C PRO A 129 6.21 22.96 3.93
N LEU A 130 6.44 22.35 2.74
CA LEU A 130 5.43 22.22 1.71
C LEU A 130 4.28 21.30 2.17
N TYR A 131 4.65 20.21 2.83
CA TYR A 131 3.69 19.24 3.37
C TYR A 131 2.84 19.88 4.49
N LYS A 132 3.46 20.63 5.39
CA LYS A 132 2.76 21.42 6.41
C LYS A 132 1.75 22.40 5.80
N PHE A 133 2.13 23.13 4.76
CA PHE A 133 1.23 24.02 4.03
C PHE A 133 0.05 23.25 3.43
N ALA A 134 0.32 22.12 2.77
CA ALA A 134 -0.71 21.27 2.14
C ALA A 134 -1.75 20.79 3.16
N LEU A 135 -1.33 20.44 4.38
CA LEU A 135 -2.20 19.95 5.45
C LEU A 135 -2.85 21.06 6.29
N GLY A 136 -2.51 22.32 6.11
CA GLY A 136 -2.87 23.43 7.01
C GLY A 136 -4.38 23.64 7.23
N LYS A 137 -5.26 23.13 6.35
CA LYS A 137 -6.73 23.11 6.50
C LYS A 137 -7.34 21.71 6.28
N ALA A 138 -6.54 20.70 6.05
CA ALA A 138 -7.02 19.34 5.86
C ALA A 138 -7.37 18.70 7.20
N ARG A 139 -8.40 17.85 7.20
CA ARG A 139 -8.58 16.80 8.21
C ARG A 139 -7.71 15.64 7.80
N THR A 140 -6.75 15.26 8.63
CA THR A 140 -5.76 14.25 8.26
C THR A 140 -6.07 12.93 8.93
N VAL A 141 -6.10 11.87 8.14
CA VAL A 141 -6.16 10.48 8.59
C VAL A 141 -4.77 9.88 8.45
N ALA A 142 -4.24 9.32 9.51
CA ALA A 142 -3.02 8.54 9.53
C ALA A 142 -3.36 7.06 9.56
N VAL A 143 -2.73 6.25 8.70
CA VAL A 143 -3.02 4.81 8.62
C VAL A 143 -2.36 3.99 9.73
N SER A 144 -1.55 4.62 10.59
CA SER A 144 -0.87 4.02 11.74
C SER A 144 -0.47 5.10 12.75
N GLN A 145 -0.09 4.69 13.97
CA GLN A 145 0.47 5.60 14.98
C GLN A 145 1.76 6.24 14.48
N ALA A 146 2.64 5.44 13.85
CA ALA A 146 3.89 5.93 13.28
C ALA A 146 3.68 7.04 12.24
N VAL A 147 2.67 6.91 11.38
CA VAL A 147 2.31 7.95 10.41
C VAL A 147 1.71 9.17 11.12
N GLN A 148 0.92 8.98 12.19
CA GLN A 148 0.41 10.09 12.98
C GLN A 148 1.52 10.86 13.68
N GLU A 149 2.48 10.19 14.29
CA GLU A 149 3.64 10.80 14.92
C GLU A 149 4.45 11.64 13.93
N ASN A 150 4.67 11.13 12.71
CA ASN A 150 5.31 11.90 11.64
C ASN A 150 4.51 13.18 11.31
N ILE A 151 3.18 13.12 11.24
CA ILE A 151 2.33 14.27 10.96
C ILE A 151 2.40 15.28 12.11
N LEU A 152 2.34 14.82 13.36
CA LEU A 152 2.32 15.69 14.52
C LEU A 152 3.69 16.33 14.80
N ASN A 153 4.76 15.53 14.72
CA ASN A 153 6.09 15.93 15.17
C ASN A 153 6.92 16.56 14.04
N ASP A 154 7.01 15.91 12.89
CA ASP A 154 7.84 16.36 11.78
C ASP A 154 7.13 17.40 10.92
N VAL A 155 5.90 17.11 10.49
CA VAL A 155 5.09 18.02 9.67
C VAL A 155 4.46 19.13 10.51
N ARG A 156 4.27 18.90 11.81
CA ARG A 156 3.66 19.83 12.78
C ARG A 156 2.24 20.24 12.39
N SER A 157 1.45 19.30 11.92
CA SER A 157 0.01 19.46 11.67
C SER A 157 -0.76 18.81 12.82
N LYS A 158 -1.70 19.56 13.44
CA LYS A 158 -2.40 19.15 14.66
C LYS A 158 -3.73 18.44 14.41
N ASN A 159 -4.25 18.45 13.19
CA ASN A 159 -5.57 17.90 12.85
C ASN A 159 -5.43 16.49 12.26
N SER A 160 -4.93 15.53 13.05
CA SER A 160 -4.80 14.14 12.59
C SER A 160 -5.47 13.17 13.57
N VAL A 161 -6.07 12.12 12.99
CA VAL A 161 -6.60 10.96 13.71
C VAL A 161 -6.00 9.70 13.11
N VAL A 162 -5.83 8.66 13.91
CA VAL A 162 -5.44 7.34 13.40
C VAL A 162 -6.72 6.59 13.01
N ILE A 163 -6.74 6.09 11.78
CA ILE A 163 -7.72 5.12 11.30
C ILE A 163 -6.93 4.04 10.57
N TYR A 164 -6.78 2.90 11.19
CA TYR A 164 -6.08 1.76 10.60
C TYR A 164 -6.78 1.30 9.32
N ASN A 165 -5.98 0.91 8.34
CA ASN A 165 -6.54 0.35 7.11
C ASN A 165 -7.19 -0.99 7.40
N GLY A 166 -8.39 -1.20 6.85
CA GLY A 166 -9.05 -2.49 6.82
C GLY A 166 -8.83 -3.21 5.49
N VAL A 167 -8.90 -4.52 5.51
CA VAL A 167 -8.89 -5.37 4.32
C VAL A 167 -10.21 -6.12 4.25
N LYS A 168 -10.88 -6.10 3.10
CA LYS A 168 -12.04 -6.98 2.89
C LYS A 168 -11.54 -8.42 2.78
N MET A 169 -12.10 -9.28 3.61
CA MET A 169 -11.82 -10.70 3.57
C MET A 169 -12.31 -11.28 2.24
N LYS A 170 -11.39 -11.75 1.43
CA LYS A 170 -11.68 -12.61 0.29
C LYS A 170 -11.33 -14.03 0.71
N GLN A 171 -12.33 -14.86 0.92
CA GLN A 171 -12.10 -16.28 1.18
C GLN A 171 -11.86 -16.99 -0.14
N SER A 172 -10.85 -17.82 -0.17
CA SER A 172 -10.59 -18.77 -1.25
C SER A 172 -9.92 -19.99 -0.65
N GLU A 173 -10.42 -21.19 -1.00
CA GLU A 173 -9.77 -22.46 -0.66
C GLU A 173 -8.78 -22.90 -1.74
N HIS A 174 -8.69 -22.14 -2.84
CA HIS A 174 -7.82 -22.48 -3.96
C HIS A 174 -6.36 -22.15 -3.66
N THR A 175 -5.48 -22.87 -4.32
CA THR A 175 -4.03 -22.69 -4.29
C THR A 175 -3.50 -22.55 -5.71
N VAL A 176 -2.29 -22.04 -5.84
CA VAL A 176 -1.60 -21.85 -7.12
C VAL A 176 -0.74 -23.09 -7.43
N ASN A 177 -1.09 -23.82 -8.47
CA ASN A 177 -0.37 -25.05 -8.86
C ASN A 177 1.13 -24.85 -9.10
N GLU A 178 1.54 -23.71 -9.65
CA GLU A 178 2.95 -23.36 -9.87
C GLU A 178 3.75 -23.30 -8.56
N ILE A 179 3.11 -22.88 -7.46
CA ILE A 179 3.71 -22.81 -6.14
C ILE A 179 3.65 -24.18 -5.45
N THR A 180 2.49 -24.83 -5.47
CA THR A 180 2.27 -26.09 -4.72
C THR A 180 3.03 -27.27 -5.29
N LYS A 181 3.41 -27.26 -6.57
CA LYS A 181 4.27 -28.27 -7.19
C LYS A 181 5.74 -28.23 -6.74
N CYS A 182 6.17 -27.12 -6.14
CA CYS A 182 7.49 -27.08 -5.55
C CYS A 182 7.51 -27.88 -4.24
N ASP A 183 8.46 -28.78 -4.12
CA ASP A 183 8.68 -29.52 -2.87
C ASP A 183 9.27 -28.64 -1.77
N GLY A 184 9.04 -29.02 -0.51
CA GLY A 184 9.62 -28.35 0.64
C GLY A 184 8.86 -27.09 1.09
N ILE A 185 9.56 -26.20 1.77
CA ILE A 185 9.00 -24.98 2.39
C ILE A 185 8.89 -23.86 1.38
N LYS A 186 7.72 -23.28 1.29
CA LYS A 186 7.34 -22.21 0.36
C LYS A 186 7.15 -20.89 1.10
N ILE A 187 8.04 -19.94 0.85
CA ILE A 187 7.99 -18.61 1.45
C ILE A 187 7.40 -17.64 0.43
N GLY A 188 6.36 -16.89 0.83
CA GLY A 188 5.78 -15.86 -0.01
C GLY A 188 6.27 -14.47 0.37
N CYS A 189 6.63 -13.67 -0.64
CA CYS A 189 6.79 -12.23 -0.49
C CYS A 189 5.96 -11.52 -1.55
N ILE A 190 4.92 -10.81 -1.10
CA ILE A 190 3.99 -10.09 -1.96
C ILE A 190 4.27 -8.61 -1.81
N ALA A 191 4.88 -8.01 -2.82
CA ALA A 191 5.31 -6.63 -2.75
C ALA A 191 5.54 -6.03 -4.14
N ARG A 192 5.46 -4.71 -4.24
CA ARG A 192 6.03 -3.98 -5.37
C ARG A 192 7.56 -4.18 -5.35
N LEU A 193 8.16 -4.46 -6.49
CA LEU A 193 9.61 -4.65 -6.61
C LEU A 193 10.33 -3.29 -6.63
N SER A 194 10.45 -2.67 -5.46
CA SER A 194 11.01 -1.33 -5.23
C SER A 194 11.98 -1.32 -4.05
N GLU A 195 12.82 -0.28 -3.96
CA GLU A 195 13.77 -0.10 -2.85
C GLU A 195 13.10 -0.13 -1.47
N GLN A 196 11.92 0.50 -1.36
CA GLN A 196 11.13 0.52 -0.14
C GLN A 196 10.90 -0.87 0.46
N LYS A 197 10.77 -1.89 -0.38
CA LYS A 197 10.37 -3.24 0.03
C LYS A 197 11.53 -4.15 0.45
N GLY A 198 12.77 -3.67 0.38
CA GLY A 198 13.94 -4.35 0.93
C GLY A 198 14.24 -5.73 0.35
N LEU A 199 13.75 -6.01 -0.88
CA LEU A 199 13.90 -7.32 -1.53
C LEU A 199 15.34 -7.74 -1.77
N PRO A 200 16.31 -6.82 -2.02
CA PRO A 200 17.72 -7.20 -2.12
C PRO A 200 18.24 -7.88 -0.85
N TYR A 201 17.83 -7.41 0.33
CA TYR A 201 18.22 -8.02 1.61
C TYR A 201 17.59 -9.41 1.81
N LEU A 202 16.36 -9.61 1.34
CA LEU A 202 15.70 -10.92 1.38
C LEU A 202 16.40 -11.94 0.47
N ILE A 203 16.77 -11.54 -0.75
CA ILE A 203 17.53 -12.40 -1.68
C ILE A 203 18.89 -12.74 -1.07
N GLN A 204 19.57 -11.78 -0.46
CA GLN A 204 20.82 -12.02 0.25
C GLN A 204 20.62 -12.96 1.45
N ALA A 205 19.53 -12.84 2.21
CA ALA A 205 19.18 -13.74 3.29
C ALA A 205 18.99 -15.18 2.79
N MET A 206 18.35 -15.37 1.62
CA MET A 206 18.19 -16.69 1.02
C MET A 206 19.49 -17.38 0.66
N SER A 207 20.57 -16.65 0.36
CA SER A 207 21.91 -17.23 0.15
C SER A 207 22.51 -17.81 1.45
N LEU A 208 22.10 -17.27 2.59
CA LEU A 208 22.54 -17.73 3.91
C LEU A 208 21.68 -18.91 4.45
N VAL A 209 20.54 -19.19 3.83
CA VAL A 209 19.69 -20.34 4.15
C VAL A 209 20.21 -21.56 3.40
N THR A 210 20.91 -22.45 4.08
CA THR A 210 21.59 -23.61 3.48
C THR A 210 20.67 -24.77 3.10
N ASN A 211 19.44 -24.83 3.66
CA ASN A 211 18.47 -25.87 3.32
C ASN A 211 17.95 -25.67 1.87
N PRO A 212 18.25 -26.60 0.93
CA PRO A 212 17.86 -26.48 -0.45
C PRO A 212 16.35 -26.64 -0.69
N SER A 213 15.64 -27.21 0.28
CA SER A 213 14.18 -27.40 0.21
C SER A 213 13.39 -26.14 0.62
N VAL A 214 14.05 -24.99 0.82
CA VAL A 214 13.38 -23.72 1.12
C VAL A 214 13.35 -22.87 -0.14
N SER A 215 12.17 -22.55 -0.64
CA SER A 215 11.97 -21.74 -1.85
C SER A 215 11.25 -20.43 -1.52
N LEU A 216 11.65 -19.35 -2.20
CA LEU A 216 11.05 -18.02 -2.10
C LEU A 216 10.27 -17.70 -3.37
N PHE A 217 9.05 -17.25 -3.21
CA PHE A 217 8.17 -16.78 -4.30
C PHE A 217 7.92 -15.29 -4.16
N LEU A 218 8.38 -14.52 -5.15
CA LEU A 218 8.20 -13.08 -5.24
C LEU A 218 6.99 -12.77 -6.12
N VAL A 219 5.93 -12.28 -5.50
CA VAL A 219 4.68 -11.90 -6.17
C VAL A 219 4.61 -10.38 -6.27
N GLY A 220 4.58 -9.87 -7.49
CA GLY A 220 4.53 -8.45 -7.80
C GLY A 220 5.44 -8.07 -8.96
N ASP A 221 5.44 -6.79 -9.29
CA ASP A 221 6.29 -6.21 -10.33
C ASP A 221 6.81 -4.84 -9.86
N GLY A 222 7.80 -4.28 -10.53
CA GLY A 222 8.37 -2.97 -10.21
C GLY A 222 9.72 -2.71 -10.85
N GLU A 223 10.24 -1.53 -10.55
CA GLU A 223 11.45 -0.99 -11.17
C GLU A 223 12.70 -1.83 -10.92
N LEU A 224 12.79 -2.53 -9.79
CA LEU A 224 13.97 -3.34 -9.42
C LEU A 224 13.94 -4.77 -9.98
N LYS A 225 12.93 -5.16 -10.78
CA LYS A 225 12.79 -6.54 -11.25
C LYS A 225 14.06 -7.12 -11.87
N ASN A 226 14.66 -6.40 -12.80
CA ASN A 226 15.86 -6.87 -13.50
C ASN A 226 17.07 -6.98 -12.55
N ASP A 227 17.24 -6.02 -11.65
CA ASP A 227 18.34 -6.02 -10.69
C ASP A 227 18.21 -7.19 -9.71
N LEU A 228 16.99 -7.49 -9.24
CA LEU A 228 16.73 -8.62 -8.36
C LEU A 228 16.95 -9.97 -9.06
N ILE A 229 16.60 -10.08 -10.34
CA ILE A 229 16.87 -11.27 -11.16
C ILE A 229 18.39 -11.47 -11.33
N ASN A 230 19.14 -10.39 -11.58
CA ASN A 230 20.59 -10.44 -11.71
C ASN A 230 21.25 -10.85 -10.38
N GLN A 231 20.84 -10.23 -9.26
CA GLN A 231 21.31 -10.62 -7.93
C GLN A 231 21.04 -12.10 -7.61
N THR A 232 19.87 -12.61 -8.00
CA THR A 232 19.50 -14.02 -7.83
C THR A 232 20.47 -14.95 -8.60
N LYS A 233 20.86 -14.59 -9.82
CA LYS A 233 21.84 -15.34 -10.63
C LYS A 233 23.25 -15.27 -10.04
N GLU A 234 23.70 -14.09 -9.64
CA GLU A 234 25.02 -13.89 -9.02
C GLU A 234 25.20 -14.74 -7.75
N LEU A 235 24.10 -14.98 -7.01
CA LEU A 235 24.08 -15.80 -5.82
C LEU A 235 23.73 -17.29 -6.09
N ALA A 236 23.57 -17.69 -7.34
CA ALA A 236 23.21 -19.05 -7.78
C ALA A 236 21.92 -19.59 -7.11
N LEU A 237 20.88 -18.72 -7.00
CA LEU A 237 19.63 -19.02 -6.33
C LEU A 237 18.44 -19.22 -7.27
N GLU A 238 18.65 -19.32 -8.61
CA GLU A 238 17.58 -19.39 -9.63
C GLU A 238 16.64 -20.59 -9.43
N LYS A 239 17.12 -21.67 -8.81
CA LYS A 239 16.31 -22.86 -8.50
C LYS A 239 15.45 -22.69 -7.25
N ARG A 240 15.71 -21.66 -6.45
CA ARG A 240 15.08 -21.44 -5.15
C ARG A 240 14.32 -20.13 -5.04
N ILE A 241 14.49 -19.19 -5.98
CA ILE A 241 13.78 -17.92 -6.01
C ILE A 241 13.00 -17.81 -7.30
N HIS A 242 11.69 -17.68 -7.16
CA HIS A 242 10.73 -17.68 -8.26
C HIS A 242 10.05 -16.31 -8.36
N PHE A 243 10.15 -15.65 -9.51
CA PHE A 243 9.51 -14.37 -9.79
C PHE A 243 8.17 -14.64 -10.50
N LEU A 244 7.05 -14.51 -9.81
CA LEU A 244 5.72 -14.81 -10.35
C LEU A 244 5.08 -13.63 -11.10
N GLY A 245 5.73 -12.46 -11.07
CA GLY A 245 5.16 -11.24 -11.64
C GLY A 245 3.93 -10.76 -10.88
N TYR A 246 3.20 -9.83 -11.50
CA TYR A 246 1.93 -9.38 -10.95
C TYR A 246 0.87 -10.49 -10.99
N ARG A 247 0.12 -10.59 -9.88
CA ARG A 247 -0.98 -11.55 -9.76
C ARG A 247 -2.21 -10.89 -9.16
N SER A 248 -3.38 -11.22 -9.69
CA SER A 248 -4.68 -10.77 -9.16
C SER A 248 -5.26 -11.74 -8.12
N ASP A 249 -4.78 -12.97 -8.08
CA ASP A 249 -5.15 -14.07 -7.18
C ASP A 249 -4.20 -14.14 -5.97
N VAL A 250 -4.05 -13.00 -5.28
CA VAL A 250 -3.13 -12.84 -4.14
C VAL A 250 -3.48 -13.78 -2.99
N VAL A 251 -4.77 -14.00 -2.73
CA VAL A 251 -5.24 -14.90 -1.66
C VAL A 251 -4.84 -16.34 -1.94
N GLU A 252 -5.00 -16.79 -3.17
CA GLU A 252 -4.61 -18.12 -3.62
C GLU A 252 -3.08 -18.31 -3.55
N CYS A 253 -2.31 -17.25 -3.84
CA CYS A 253 -0.86 -17.26 -3.59
C CYS A 253 -0.54 -17.42 -2.10
N ILE A 254 -1.18 -16.63 -1.22
CA ILE A 254 -0.98 -16.70 0.23
C ILE A 254 -1.32 -18.11 0.74
N ASN A 255 -2.44 -18.69 0.30
CA ASN A 255 -2.84 -20.05 0.68
C ASN A 255 -1.78 -21.10 0.29
N SER A 256 -1.03 -20.84 -0.78
CA SER A 256 0.00 -21.76 -1.29
C SER A 256 1.32 -21.69 -0.52
N PHE A 257 1.53 -20.68 0.34
CA PHE A 257 2.76 -20.50 1.12
C PHE A 257 2.66 -21.17 2.49
N ASP A 258 3.80 -21.56 3.05
CA ASP A 258 3.92 -22.00 4.44
C ASP A 258 3.92 -20.81 5.40
N PHE A 259 4.59 -19.72 5.01
CA PHE A 259 4.59 -18.43 5.71
C PHE A 259 4.99 -17.31 4.74
N CYS A 260 4.80 -16.06 5.19
CA CYS A 260 5.10 -14.88 4.39
C CYS A 260 6.29 -14.10 4.96
N VAL A 261 6.92 -13.24 4.13
CA VAL A 261 7.98 -12.32 4.55
C VAL A 261 7.68 -10.91 4.03
N LEU A 262 7.82 -9.91 4.90
CA LEU A 262 7.71 -8.49 4.58
C LEU A 262 8.99 -7.75 5.01
N PRO A 263 10.04 -7.70 4.15
CA PRO A 263 11.37 -7.19 4.51
C PRO A 263 11.51 -5.68 4.28
N SER A 264 10.41 -4.91 4.41
CA SER A 264 10.36 -3.50 4.06
C SER A 264 11.39 -2.66 4.84
N VAL A 265 12.01 -1.69 4.17
CA VAL A 265 12.90 -0.68 4.79
C VAL A 265 12.08 0.41 5.46
N PHE A 266 10.97 0.79 4.85
CA PHE A 266 9.97 1.66 5.45
C PHE A 266 8.57 1.31 4.94
N GLU A 267 7.56 1.50 5.77
CA GLU A 267 6.17 1.14 5.49
C GLU A 267 5.21 2.04 6.27
N GLY A 268 4.04 2.29 5.72
CA GLY A 268 3.01 3.02 6.45
C GLY A 268 2.18 2.14 7.36
N PHE A 269 1.90 0.87 6.95
CA PHE A 269 1.04 -0.03 7.71
C PHE A 269 1.29 -1.53 7.43
N GLY A 270 1.54 -1.91 6.15
CA GLY A 270 1.76 -3.32 5.81
C GLY A 270 0.48 -4.16 5.61
N LEU A 271 -0.39 -3.74 4.69
CA LEU A 271 -1.66 -4.44 4.40
C LEU A 271 -1.50 -5.95 4.13
N VAL A 272 -0.39 -6.34 3.48
CA VAL A 272 -0.12 -7.75 3.16
C VAL A 272 0.04 -8.63 4.40
N ALA A 273 0.45 -8.03 5.54
CA ALA A 273 0.53 -8.78 6.80
C ALA A 273 -0.88 -9.18 7.27
N ILE A 274 -1.83 -8.25 7.22
CA ILE A 274 -3.23 -8.54 7.56
C ILE A 274 -3.79 -9.61 6.62
N GLU A 275 -3.51 -9.52 5.31
CA GLU A 275 -3.94 -10.51 4.34
C GLU A 275 -3.38 -11.91 4.65
N ALA A 276 -2.10 -11.99 5.03
CA ALA A 276 -1.48 -13.24 5.43
C ALA A 276 -2.15 -13.84 6.69
N PHE A 277 -2.34 -13.04 7.73
CA PHE A 277 -2.98 -13.47 8.97
C PHE A 277 -4.44 -13.93 8.77
N MET A 278 -5.22 -13.18 7.98
CA MET A 278 -6.60 -13.57 7.64
C MET A 278 -6.70 -14.89 6.89
N ASN A 279 -5.60 -15.34 6.25
CA ASN A 279 -5.51 -16.63 5.57
C ASN A 279 -4.70 -17.66 6.38
N GLY A 280 -4.55 -17.47 7.70
CA GLY A 280 -3.90 -18.42 8.60
C GLY A 280 -2.41 -18.60 8.32
N LYS A 281 -1.71 -17.54 7.88
CA LYS A 281 -0.26 -17.58 7.64
C LYS A 281 0.46 -16.62 8.57
N THR A 282 1.47 -17.10 9.27
CA THR A 282 2.39 -16.24 10.02
C THR A 282 3.34 -15.48 9.09
N MET A 283 4.03 -14.48 9.64
CA MET A 283 4.92 -13.61 8.88
C MET A 283 6.24 -13.36 9.60
N ILE A 284 7.33 -13.26 8.81
CA ILE A 284 8.55 -12.58 9.23
C ILE A 284 8.48 -11.17 8.66
N ALA A 285 8.64 -10.17 9.51
CA ALA A 285 8.61 -8.77 9.07
C ALA A 285 9.75 -7.96 9.69
N THR A 286 10.11 -6.86 9.07
CA THR A 286 11.08 -5.94 9.66
C THR A 286 10.43 -5.15 10.79
N ASP A 287 11.19 -4.95 11.89
CA ASP A 287 10.79 -4.14 13.04
C ASP A 287 10.95 -2.65 12.70
N ILE A 288 9.98 -2.15 11.97
CA ILE A 288 9.92 -0.74 11.58
C ILE A 288 8.56 -0.15 11.97
N PRO A 289 8.52 1.17 12.21
CA PRO A 289 7.28 1.87 12.49
C PRO A 289 6.19 1.62 11.44
N GLY A 290 4.98 1.34 11.88
CA GLY A 290 3.83 0.96 11.05
C GLY A 290 3.69 -0.54 10.83
N VAL A 291 4.78 -1.29 10.61
CA VAL A 291 4.75 -2.75 10.49
C VAL A 291 4.60 -3.41 11.85
N ASN A 292 5.36 -2.95 12.86
CA ASN A 292 5.30 -3.47 14.23
C ASN A 292 4.02 -3.11 14.99
N GLU A 293 3.12 -2.32 14.39
CA GLU A 293 1.75 -2.14 14.87
C GLU A 293 0.81 -3.29 14.44
N VAL A 294 1.22 -4.07 13.43
CA VAL A 294 0.44 -5.18 12.86
C VAL A 294 1.08 -6.54 13.16
N VAL A 295 2.41 -6.62 13.02
CA VAL A 295 3.19 -7.83 13.29
C VAL A 295 3.84 -7.71 14.66
N ASN A 296 3.68 -8.73 15.49
CA ASN A 296 4.26 -8.81 16.84
C ASN A 296 4.61 -10.27 17.21
N SER A 297 5.07 -10.50 18.44
CA SER A 297 5.49 -11.83 18.90
C SER A 297 4.38 -12.88 19.00
N GLU A 298 3.11 -12.48 18.90
CA GLU A 298 1.95 -13.39 18.95
C GLU A 298 1.58 -13.93 17.56
N ASN A 299 1.90 -13.19 16.49
CA ASN A 299 1.48 -13.52 15.12
C ASN A 299 2.62 -13.62 14.10
N GLY A 300 3.88 -13.30 14.51
CA GLY A 300 5.02 -13.33 13.59
C GLY A 300 6.37 -13.16 14.28
N LEU A 301 7.40 -12.99 13.46
CA LEU A 301 8.75 -12.67 13.90
C LEU A 301 9.16 -11.31 13.38
N LEU A 302 9.64 -10.44 14.27
CA LEU A 302 10.22 -9.15 13.90
C LEU A 302 11.76 -9.25 13.86
N VAL A 303 12.35 -8.68 12.81
CA VAL A 303 13.81 -8.63 12.60
C VAL A 303 14.23 -7.21 12.25
N PRO A 304 15.49 -6.81 12.51
CA PRO A 304 16.00 -5.52 12.07
C PRO A 304 15.84 -5.34 10.55
N ALA A 305 15.55 -4.12 10.11
CA ALA A 305 15.54 -3.79 8.70
C ALA A 305 16.98 -3.83 8.14
N GLU A 306 17.09 -4.13 6.83
CA GLU A 306 18.38 -4.17 6.11
C GLU A 306 19.41 -5.16 6.70
N ASP A 307 18.94 -6.18 7.43
CA ASP A 307 19.76 -7.23 8.05
C ASP A 307 19.48 -8.61 7.44
N PRO A 308 20.24 -9.03 6.40
CA PRO A 308 20.09 -10.35 5.79
C PRO A 308 20.37 -11.51 6.75
N GLN A 309 21.23 -11.32 7.74
CA GLN A 309 21.59 -12.35 8.71
C GLN A 309 20.40 -12.63 9.64
N ALA A 310 19.79 -11.59 10.18
CA ALA A 310 18.59 -11.72 11.02
C ALA A 310 17.40 -12.32 10.24
N LEU A 311 17.19 -11.88 8.99
CA LEU A 311 16.18 -12.47 8.09
C LEU A 311 16.45 -13.96 7.86
N ALA A 312 17.70 -14.35 7.57
CA ALA A 312 18.06 -15.75 7.34
C ALA A 312 17.85 -16.62 8.59
N GLN A 313 18.14 -16.10 9.78
CA GLN A 313 17.90 -16.81 11.05
C GLN A 313 16.42 -17.04 11.28
N ALA A 314 15.57 -16.00 11.10
CA ALA A 314 14.14 -16.12 11.24
C ALA A 314 13.53 -17.08 10.20
N ILE A 315 14.01 -17.05 8.95
CA ILE A 315 13.60 -18.00 7.90
C ILE A 315 13.96 -19.43 8.31
N LYS A 316 15.20 -19.69 8.76
CA LYS A 316 15.62 -21.03 9.24
C LYS A 316 14.75 -21.51 10.40
N GLN A 317 14.42 -20.62 11.33
CA GLN A 317 13.59 -20.93 12.49
C GLN A 317 12.18 -21.36 12.04
N LEU A 318 11.47 -20.55 11.25
CA LEU A 318 10.14 -20.91 10.79
C LEU A 318 10.14 -22.10 9.80
N ALA A 319 11.18 -22.24 8.97
CA ALA A 319 11.27 -23.37 8.05
C ALA A 319 11.46 -24.70 8.79
N GLY A 320 12.22 -24.70 9.89
CA GLY A 320 12.50 -25.90 10.69
C GLY A 320 11.45 -26.24 11.77
N ASP A 321 10.50 -25.34 12.06
CA ASP A 321 9.57 -25.50 13.17
C ASP A 321 8.10 -25.32 12.73
N PRO A 322 7.45 -26.41 12.30
CA PRO A 322 6.05 -26.36 11.87
C PRO A 322 5.07 -26.05 13.02
N GLU A 323 5.38 -26.45 14.25
CA GLU A 323 4.54 -26.16 15.43
C GLU A 323 4.54 -24.66 15.73
N LYS A 324 5.70 -24.03 15.68
CA LYS A 324 5.83 -22.59 15.83
C LYS A 324 5.09 -21.83 14.72
N ARG A 325 5.18 -22.28 13.46
CA ARG A 325 4.40 -21.68 12.38
C ARG A 325 2.90 -21.73 12.66
N ALA A 326 2.42 -22.91 13.09
CA ALA A 326 1.00 -23.09 13.41
C ALA A 326 0.56 -22.24 14.61
N SER A 327 1.38 -22.16 15.64
CA SER A 327 1.09 -21.36 16.84
C SER A 327 1.04 -19.84 16.53
N LEU A 328 1.90 -19.33 15.67
CA LEU A 328 1.91 -17.92 15.28
C LEU A 328 0.83 -17.58 14.24
N ALA A 329 0.26 -18.57 13.57
CA ALA A 329 -0.79 -18.39 12.56
C ALA A 329 -2.22 -18.52 13.17
N ALA A 330 -2.35 -18.94 14.42
CA ALA A 330 -3.61 -19.13 15.14
C ALA A 330 -4.13 -17.83 15.72
#